data_af2dce9482667d413d15af4b5d809897
#
_entry.id   af2dce9482667d413d15af4b5d809897
#
_cell.length_a   1.000
_cell.length_b   1.000
_cell.length_c   1.000
_cell.angle_alpha   90.00
_cell.angle_beta   90.00
_cell.angle_gamma   90.00
#
_symmetry.space_group_name_H-M   'P 1'
#
loop_
_entity.id
_entity.type
_entity.pdbx_description
1 polymer ?
#
loop_
_entity_poly.entity_id
_entity_poly.type
_entity_poly.pdbx_seq_one_letter_code
_entity_poly.pdbx_strand_id
1 'polypeptide(L)'
;LLASSAASDVYKRQEFDVNKETGEKTPKLVRYETTVGRALLSEILPPGLPFSVLNKTLKKKEIAKLINMAFRRCGLRETVIFADKLMQRGYHLATIGGLSIAIDDMIVPEQKNEIVHEAEQEVKEIDAQYTSGLVTAGERYNKVVDIWGRTTEKVGKVMMDEISNEPVIDRHGNKTTQESFNSIYM
;
A
#
# COMPACT_ATOMS: atom_id res chain seq x y z
N LEU A 1 -5.75 -5.98 5.27
CA LEU A 1 -6.82 -6.89 4.91
C LEU A 1 -7.83 -7.19 5.99
N LEU A 2 -7.71 -6.69 7.15
CA LEU A 2 -8.70 -6.78 8.22
C LEU A 2 -9.15 -5.36 8.62
N ALA A 3 -9.14 -4.44 7.67
CA ALA A 3 -9.55 -3.07 7.89
C ALA A 3 -11.07 -2.87 7.76
N SER A 4 -11.83 -3.91 7.39
CA SER A 4 -13.26 -3.76 7.27
C SER A 4 -13.90 -3.68 8.64
N SER A 5 -14.48 -2.55 8.96
CA SER A 5 -15.55 -2.32 9.96
C SER A 5 -15.42 -3.06 11.30
N ALA A 6 -14.25 -3.53 11.66
CA ALA A 6 -14.02 -4.05 12.99
C ALA A 6 -14.22 -2.89 13.96
N ALA A 7 -15.27 -2.97 14.75
CA ALA A 7 -15.44 -2.14 15.91
C ALA A 7 -14.08 -1.97 16.58
N SER A 8 -13.71 -0.75 16.91
CA SER A 8 -12.47 -0.46 17.61
C SER A 8 -12.54 -1.12 18.98
N ASP A 9 -12.01 -2.34 19.07
CA ASP A 9 -11.94 -3.06 20.32
C ASP A 9 -10.82 -2.47 21.18
N VAL A 10 -11.10 -2.34 22.46
CA VAL A 10 -10.13 -1.86 23.44
C VAL A 10 -9.13 -2.96 23.73
N TYR A 11 -7.94 -2.86 23.16
CA TYR A 11 -6.83 -3.75 23.43
C TYR A 11 -6.00 -3.27 24.62
N LYS A 12 -5.82 -4.15 25.61
CA LYS A 12 -4.98 -3.87 26.78
C LYS A 12 -3.63 -4.54 26.59
N ARG A 13 -2.57 -3.77 26.53
CA ARG A 13 -1.20 -4.27 26.45
C ARG A 13 -0.39 -3.82 27.63
N GLN A 14 0.44 -4.73 28.15
CA GLN A 14 1.45 -4.41 29.12
C GLN A 14 2.67 -3.82 28.41
N GLU A 15 2.96 -2.56 28.65
CA GLU A 15 4.17 -1.89 28.22
C GLU A 15 5.09 -1.65 29.44
N PHE A 16 6.36 -1.47 29.18
CA PHE A 16 7.32 -1.18 30.23
C PHE A 16 7.71 0.30 30.15
N ASP A 17 7.44 1.02 31.22
CA ASP A 17 7.97 2.37 31.41
C ASP A 17 9.38 2.26 31.95
N VAL A 18 10.34 2.87 31.25
CA VAL A 18 11.75 2.83 31.66
C VAL A 18 12.05 4.13 32.37
N ASN A 19 12.31 4.05 33.66
CA ASN A 19 12.79 5.20 34.40
C ASN A 19 14.17 5.64 33.86
N LYS A 20 14.26 6.86 33.36
CA LYS A 20 15.49 7.38 32.72
C LYS A 20 16.66 7.52 33.67
N GLU A 21 16.41 7.61 34.99
CA GLU A 21 17.45 7.80 36.01
C GLU A 21 17.95 6.48 36.60
N THR A 22 17.06 5.51 36.83
CA THR A 22 17.39 4.23 37.47
C THR A 22 17.49 3.06 36.51
N GLY A 23 16.97 3.19 35.26
CA GLY A 23 16.92 2.10 34.30
C GLY A 23 15.87 1.00 34.63
N GLU A 24 15.12 1.16 35.70
CA GLU A 24 14.12 0.18 36.12
C GLU A 24 12.94 0.19 35.19
N LYS A 25 12.48 -1.03 34.81
CA LYS A 25 11.31 -1.27 33.95
C LYS A 25 10.10 -1.56 34.81
N THR A 26 9.19 -0.61 34.92
CA THR A 26 7.91 -0.82 35.58
C THR A 26 6.83 -1.21 34.58
N PRO A 27 6.08 -2.30 34.86
CA PRO A 27 4.98 -2.71 33.95
C PRO A 27 3.82 -1.74 34.06
N LYS A 28 3.39 -1.21 32.90
CA LYS A 28 2.24 -0.32 32.79
C LYS A 28 1.21 -0.90 31.86
N LEU A 29 -0.05 -1.01 32.28
CA LEU A 29 -1.13 -1.45 31.44
C LEU A 29 -1.68 -0.26 30.64
N VAL A 30 -1.48 -0.27 29.32
CA VAL A 30 -1.95 0.78 28.43
C VAL A 30 -3.16 0.24 27.63
N ARG A 31 -4.17 1.08 27.46
CA ARG A 31 -5.35 0.78 26.63
C ARG A 31 -5.19 1.44 25.28
N TYR A 32 -5.43 0.66 24.22
CA TYR A 32 -5.39 1.13 22.84
C TYR A 32 -6.70 0.83 22.14
N GLU A 33 -7.22 1.78 21.40
CA GLU A 33 -8.23 1.54 20.39
C GLU A 33 -7.53 1.02 19.14
N THR A 34 -7.86 -0.20 18.73
CA THR A 34 -7.17 -0.88 17.65
C THR A 34 -8.07 -1.92 16.98
N THR A 35 -7.60 -2.50 15.89
CA THR A 35 -8.28 -3.61 15.21
C THR A 35 -7.66 -4.94 15.62
N VAL A 36 -8.44 -6.03 15.49
CA VAL A 36 -7.98 -7.40 15.78
C VAL A 36 -6.71 -7.74 15.00
N GLY A 37 -6.64 -7.36 13.72
CA GLY A 37 -5.46 -7.60 12.89
C GLY A 37 -4.18 -6.94 13.43
N ARG A 38 -4.27 -5.71 13.94
CA ARG A 38 -3.13 -5.02 14.56
C ARG A 38 -2.73 -5.65 15.88
N ALA A 39 -3.69 -6.14 16.66
CA ALA A 39 -3.42 -6.87 17.89
C ALA A 39 -2.66 -8.17 17.59
N LEU A 40 -3.14 -8.97 16.62
CA LEU A 40 -2.45 -10.19 16.17
C LEU A 40 -1.05 -9.92 15.63
N LEU A 41 -0.86 -8.82 14.88
CA LEU A 41 0.45 -8.43 14.37
C LEU A 41 1.41 -8.03 15.52
N SER A 42 0.88 -7.55 16.63
CA SER A 42 1.70 -7.17 17.79
C SER A 42 2.38 -8.33 18.48
N GLU A 43 1.89 -9.57 18.29
CA GLU A 43 2.51 -10.78 18.85
C GLU A 43 3.90 -11.06 18.30
N ILE A 44 4.15 -10.66 17.06
CA ILE A 44 5.45 -10.84 16.39
C ILE A 44 6.41 -9.67 16.59
N LEU A 45 5.94 -8.58 17.22
CA LEU A 45 6.75 -7.38 17.43
C LEU A 45 7.90 -7.68 18.39
N PRO A 46 9.16 -7.32 18.02
CA PRO A 46 10.29 -7.53 18.92
C PRO A 46 10.16 -6.72 20.22
N PRO A 47 10.63 -7.25 21.35
CA PRO A 47 10.65 -6.54 22.62
C PRO A 47 11.51 -5.28 22.49
N GLY A 48 10.94 -4.12 22.80
CA GLY A 48 11.60 -2.81 22.64
C GLY A 48 10.93 -1.87 21.65
N LEU A 49 9.98 -2.37 20.85
CA LEU A 49 9.14 -1.52 20.02
C LEU A 49 7.76 -1.30 20.69
N PRO A 50 7.30 -0.04 20.80
CA PRO A 50 5.98 0.26 21.35
C PRO A 50 4.88 -0.14 20.37
N PHE A 51 3.71 -0.50 20.89
CA PHE A 51 2.55 -0.87 20.07
C PHE A 51 2.07 0.28 19.15
N SER A 52 2.26 1.51 19.58
CA SER A 52 1.87 2.71 18.82
C SER A 52 2.43 2.75 17.39
N VAL A 53 3.57 2.07 17.14
CA VAL A 53 4.18 1.99 15.81
C VAL A 53 3.36 1.13 14.85
N LEU A 54 2.65 0.12 15.38
CA LEU A 54 1.77 -0.78 14.61
C LEU A 54 0.34 -0.25 14.49
N ASN A 55 -0.09 0.63 15.40
CA ASN A 55 -1.49 1.07 15.47
C ASN A 55 -1.83 2.10 14.40
N LYS A 56 -1.51 1.78 13.14
CA LYS A 56 -1.82 2.55 11.95
C LYS A 56 -1.93 1.64 10.74
N THR A 57 -2.41 2.16 9.62
CA THR A 57 -2.44 1.41 8.36
C THR A 57 -1.01 1.19 7.86
N LEU A 58 -0.59 -0.07 7.74
CA LEU A 58 0.75 -0.45 7.35
C LEU A 58 0.80 -0.74 5.84
N LYS A 59 1.09 0.29 5.05
CA LYS A 59 1.44 0.14 3.63
C LYS A 59 2.93 -0.16 3.48
N LYS A 60 3.40 -0.51 2.28
CA LYS A 60 4.79 -0.89 1.97
C LYS A 60 5.84 0.07 2.57
N LYS A 61 5.63 1.38 2.45
CA LYS A 61 6.55 2.39 3.00
C LYS A 61 6.61 2.36 4.54
N GLU A 62 5.48 2.12 5.20
CA GLU A 62 5.39 2.06 6.66
C GLU A 62 6.01 0.78 7.21
N ILE A 63 5.87 -0.35 6.51
CA ILE A 63 6.56 -1.61 6.84
C ILE A 63 8.08 -1.43 6.75
N ALA A 64 8.57 -0.77 5.70
CA ALA A 64 10.00 -0.47 5.57
C ALA A 64 10.52 0.39 6.72
N LYS A 65 9.76 1.41 7.14
CA LYS A 65 10.10 2.23 8.32
C LYS A 65 10.09 1.42 9.62
N LEU A 66 9.13 0.48 9.76
CA LEU A 66 9.02 -0.39 10.92
C LEU A 66 10.25 -1.31 11.03
N ILE A 67 10.68 -1.93 9.94
CA ILE A 67 11.88 -2.78 9.89
C ILE A 67 13.13 -1.95 10.23
N ASN A 68 13.26 -0.75 9.68
CA ASN A 68 14.39 0.15 9.99
C ASN A 68 14.39 0.54 11.47
N MET A 69 13.22 0.81 12.05
CA MET A 69 13.10 1.11 13.47
C MET A 69 13.47 -0.10 14.36
N ALA A 70 13.06 -1.31 13.96
CA ALA A 70 13.45 -2.54 14.62
C ALA A 70 14.98 -2.72 14.62
N PHE A 71 15.61 -2.49 13.46
CA PHE A 71 17.06 -2.57 13.33
C PHE A 71 17.80 -1.59 14.28
N ARG A 72 17.33 -0.36 14.32
CA ARG A 72 17.97 0.68 15.16
C ARG A 72 17.79 0.47 16.66
N ARG A 73 16.66 -0.13 17.09
CA ARG A 73 16.33 -0.29 18.51
C ARG A 73 16.62 -1.66 19.07
N CYS A 74 16.44 -2.70 18.27
CA CYS A 74 16.53 -4.09 18.73
C CYS A 74 17.77 -4.84 18.17
N GLY A 75 18.47 -4.25 17.19
CA GLY A 75 19.65 -4.83 16.57
C GLY A 75 19.32 -5.81 15.43
N LEU A 76 20.38 -6.29 14.77
CA LEU A 76 20.27 -7.09 13.55
C LEU A 76 19.51 -8.40 13.77
N ARG A 77 19.84 -9.17 14.78
CA ARG A 77 19.26 -10.49 15.04
C ARG A 77 17.74 -10.43 15.21
N GLU A 78 17.27 -9.56 16.08
CA GLU A 78 15.83 -9.40 16.33
C GLU A 78 15.09 -8.88 15.11
N THR A 79 15.73 -8.05 14.30
CA THR A 79 15.15 -7.54 13.05
C THR A 79 14.97 -8.64 12.02
N VAL A 80 15.95 -9.52 11.86
CA VAL A 80 15.83 -10.67 10.91
C VAL A 80 14.72 -11.61 11.35
N ILE A 81 14.67 -11.98 12.64
CA ILE A 81 13.61 -12.82 13.19
C ILE A 81 12.22 -12.16 13.01
N PHE A 82 12.14 -10.86 13.23
CA PHE A 82 10.91 -10.10 13.02
C PHE A 82 10.48 -10.08 11.56
N ALA A 83 11.41 -9.85 10.63
CA ALA A 83 11.14 -9.84 9.19
C ALA A 83 10.63 -11.20 8.70
N ASP A 84 11.25 -12.31 9.14
CA ASP A 84 10.82 -13.66 8.81
C ASP A 84 9.42 -13.95 9.34
N LYS A 85 9.15 -13.63 10.61
CA LYS A 85 7.82 -13.80 11.20
C LYS A 85 6.77 -12.95 10.49
N LEU A 86 7.11 -11.72 10.11
CA LEU A 86 6.22 -10.82 9.38
C LEU A 86 5.86 -11.40 8.00
N MET A 87 6.84 -11.91 7.27
CA MET A 87 6.67 -12.57 5.99
C MET A 87 5.76 -13.81 6.12
N GLN A 88 6.08 -14.72 7.05
CA GLN A 88 5.30 -15.93 7.28
C GLN A 88 3.85 -15.63 7.68
N ARG A 89 3.65 -14.65 8.57
CA ARG A 89 2.31 -14.22 8.98
C ARG A 89 1.55 -13.58 7.81
N GLY A 90 2.24 -12.81 6.97
CA GLY A 90 1.68 -12.21 5.76
C GLY A 90 1.17 -13.26 4.78
N TYR A 91 1.99 -14.25 4.44
CA TYR A 91 1.58 -15.36 3.56
C TYR A 91 0.44 -16.19 4.15
N HIS A 92 0.51 -16.50 5.44
CA HIS A 92 -0.54 -17.24 6.12
C HIS A 92 -1.88 -16.51 6.09
N LEU A 93 -1.90 -15.22 6.39
CA LEU A 93 -3.12 -14.42 6.37
C LEU A 93 -3.65 -14.19 4.95
N ALA A 94 -2.78 -14.04 3.95
CA ALA A 94 -3.17 -13.95 2.55
C ALA A 94 -3.83 -15.27 2.08
N THR A 95 -3.30 -16.41 2.50
CA THR A 95 -3.87 -17.72 2.18
C THR A 95 -5.25 -17.92 2.81
N ILE A 96 -5.41 -17.58 4.10
CA ILE A 96 -6.71 -17.67 4.79
C ILE A 96 -7.70 -16.67 4.20
N GLY A 97 -7.24 -15.46 3.86
CA GLY A 97 -8.07 -14.43 3.23
C GLY A 97 -8.52 -14.77 1.81
N GLY A 98 -7.93 -15.81 1.18
CA GLY A 98 -8.30 -16.24 -0.16
C GLY A 98 -8.01 -15.19 -1.24
N LEU A 99 -6.97 -14.38 -1.05
CA LEU A 99 -6.60 -13.34 -2.01
C LEU A 99 -6.03 -13.95 -3.28
N SER A 100 -6.70 -13.71 -4.38
CA SER A 100 -6.25 -14.08 -5.72
C SER A 100 -6.47 -12.91 -6.68
N ILE A 101 -5.70 -12.86 -7.76
CA ILE A 101 -5.84 -11.88 -8.82
C ILE A 101 -6.42 -12.59 -10.03
N ALA A 102 -7.57 -12.13 -10.50
CA ALA A 102 -8.22 -12.59 -11.72
C ALA A 102 -8.13 -11.51 -12.82
N ILE A 103 -8.40 -11.91 -14.06
CA ILE A 103 -8.44 -10.95 -15.18
C ILE A 103 -9.58 -9.94 -14.98
N ASP A 104 -10.67 -10.36 -14.38
CA ASP A 104 -11.84 -9.51 -14.10
C ASP A 104 -11.55 -8.40 -13.06
N ASP A 105 -10.50 -8.57 -12.25
CA ASP A 105 -10.05 -7.52 -11.31
C ASP A 105 -9.37 -6.34 -12.02
N MET A 106 -8.97 -6.53 -13.29
CA MET A 106 -8.36 -5.50 -14.14
C MET A 106 -9.44 -4.69 -14.84
N ILE A 107 -9.91 -3.64 -14.20
CA ILE A 107 -10.90 -2.74 -14.79
C ILE A 107 -10.22 -1.85 -15.84
N VAL A 108 -10.77 -1.80 -17.03
CA VAL A 108 -10.31 -0.90 -18.10
C VAL A 108 -10.98 0.45 -17.89
N PRO A 109 -10.24 1.54 -17.63
CA PRO A 109 -10.84 2.85 -17.41
C PRO A 109 -11.53 3.37 -18.69
N GLU A 110 -12.67 4.02 -18.53
CA GLU A 110 -13.42 4.62 -19.65
C GLU A 110 -12.57 5.65 -20.41
N GLN A 111 -11.76 6.42 -19.69
CA GLN A 111 -10.89 7.46 -20.24
C GLN A 111 -9.69 6.92 -21.03
N LYS A 112 -9.43 5.60 -21.00
CA LYS A 112 -8.30 4.99 -21.70
C LYS A 112 -8.25 5.38 -23.18
N ASN A 113 -9.39 5.31 -23.87
CA ASN A 113 -9.45 5.55 -25.32
C ASN A 113 -9.10 7.01 -25.66
N GLU A 114 -9.51 7.96 -24.86
CA GLU A 114 -9.18 9.38 -25.02
C GLU A 114 -7.68 9.61 -24.81
N ILE A 115 -7.12 9.06 -23.72
CA ILE A 115 -5.70 9.19 -23.39
C ILE A 115 -4.81 8.58 -24.48
N VAL A 116 -5.19 7.41 -25.02
CA VAL A 116 -4.45 6.77 -26.09
C VAL A 116 -4.56 7.57 -27.39
N HIS A 117 -5.75 8.10 -27.70
CA HIS A 117 -5.94 8.91 -28.90
C HIS A 117 -5.13 10.21 -28.87
N GLU A 118 -5.06 10.89 -27.72
CA GLU A 118 -4.16 12.06 -27.54
C GLU A 118 -2.71 11.69 -27.85
N ALA A 119 -2.22 10.58 -27.29
CA ALA A 119 -0.86 10.11 -27.51
C ALA A 119 -0.59 9.77 -28.99
N GLU A 120 -1.55 9.14 -29.69
CA GLU A 120 -1.45 8.86 -31.12
C GLU A 120 -1.36 10.13 -31.98
N GLN A 121 -2.06 11.20 -31.60
CA GLN A 121 -1.93 12.50 -32.28
C GLN A 121 -0.53 13.11 -32.08
N GLU A 122 -0.01 13.10 -30.83
CA GLU A 122 1.34 13.55 -30.57
C GLU A 122 2.38 12.76 -31.39
N VAL A 123 2.24 11.44 -31.48
CA VAL A 123 3.11 10.59 -32.29
C VAL A 123 3.05 10.96 -33.79
N LYS A 124 1.84 11.21 -34.34
CA LYS A 124 1.67 11.64 -35.73
C LYS A 124 2.35 12.99 -36.01
N GLU A 125 2.31 13.92 -35.05
CA GLU A 125 3.03 15.19 -35.19
C GLU A 125 4.55 15.00 -35.24
N ILE A 126 5.09 14.11 -34.39
CA ILE A 126 6.52 13.78 -34.42
C ILE A 126 6.92 13.10 -35.73
N ASP A 127 6.07 12.20 -36.26
CA ASP A 127 6.28 11.56 -37.56
C ASP A 127 6.26 12.57 -38.70
N ALA A 128 5.39 13.57 -38.68
CA ALA A 128 5.35 14.64 -39.64
C ALA A 128 6.61 15.51 -39.57
N GLN A 129 7.11 15.82 -38.35
CA GLN A 129 8.37 16.55 -38.16
C GLN A 129 9.56 15.74 -38.69
N TYR A 130 9.59 14.44 -38.52
CA TYR A 130 10.61 13.56 -39.08
C TYR A 130 10.58 13.57 -40.61
N THR A 131 9.39 13.41 -41.21
CA THR A 131 9.22 13.40 -42.66
C THR A 131 9.62 14.73 -43.30
N SER A 132 9.42 15.84 -42.60
CA SER A 132 9.87 17.18 -43.05
C SER A 132 11.36 17.47 -42.78
N GLY A 133 12.11 16.53 -42.19
CA GLY A 133 13.53 16.68 -41.90
C GLY A 133 13.86 17.55 -40.69
N LEU A 134 12.87 17.89 -39.85
CA LEU A 134 13.05 18.73 -38.66
C LEU A 134 13.68 17.97 -37.47
N VAL A 135 13.51 16.67 -37.42
CA VAL A 135 14.04 15.81 -36.37
C VAL A 135 14.79 14.61 -36.96
N THR A 136 15.78 14.12 -36.26
CA THR A 136 16.55 12.92 -36.64
C THR A 136 15.79 11.63 -36.26
N ALA A 137 16.16 10.49 -36.86
CA ALA A 137 15.58 9.20 -36.53
C ALA A 137 15.75 8.83 -35.05
N GLY A 138 16.89 9.16 -34.43
CA GLY A 138 17.12 8.93 -33.00
C GLY A 138 16.25 9.80 -32.10
N GLU A 139 16.10 11.08 -32.45
CA GLU A 139 15.20 11.99 -31.72
C GLU A 139 13.73 11.57 -31.82
N ARG A 140 13.27 11.19 -33.02
CA ARG A 140 11.95 10.63 -33.24
C ARG A 140 11.71 9.43 -32.31
N TYR A 141 12.62 8.45 -32.31
CA TYR A 141 12.51 7.25 -31.48
C TYR A 141 12.39 7.61 -29.99
N ASN A 142 13.28 8.46 -29.49
CA ASN A 142 13.28 8.86 -28.08
C ASN A 142 11.97 9.59 -27.69
N LYS A 143 11.51 10.52 -28.55
CA LYS A 143 10.25 11.25 -28.31
C LYS A 143 9.03 10.30 -28.29
N VAL A 144 8.95 9.36 -29.23
CA VAL A 144 7.85 8.38 -29.27
C VAL A 144 7.85 7.47 -28.04
N VAL A 145 9.03 6.98 -27.61
CA VAL A 145 9.16 6.18 -26.39
C VAL A 145 8.72 6.98 -25.16
N ASP A 146 9.11 8.26 -25.07
CA ASP A 146 8.70 9.13 -23.95
C ASP A 146 7.19 9.38 -23.93
N ILE A 147 6.57 9.62 -25.10
CA ILE A 147 5.10 9.77 -25.21
C ILE A 147 4.40 8.53 -24.69
N TRP A 148 4.78 7.33 -25.15
CA TRP A 148 4.14 6.09 -24.69
C TRP A 148 4.45 5.77 -23.23
N GLY A 149 5.61 6.12 -22.72
CA GLY A 149 5.97 6.00 -21.30
C GLY A 149 5.03 6.83 -20.42
N ARG A 150 4.87 8.12 -20.75
CA ARG A 150 3.94 9.02 -20.05
C ARG A 150 2.48 8.56 -20.15
N THR A 151 2.08 8.09 -21.33
CA THR A 151 0.72 7.58 -21.58
C THR A 151 0.43 6.35 -20.72
N THR A 152 1.36 5.41 -20.63
CA THR A 152 1.24 4.22 -19.80
C THR A 152 1.08 4.59 -18.33
N GLU A 153 1.88 5.55 -17.84
CA GLU A 153 1.78 6.04 -16.46
C GLU A 153 0.42 6.73 -16.21
N LYS A 154 -0.04 7.58 -17.16
CA LYS A 154 -1.34 8.27 -17.07
C LYS A 154 -2.50 7.28 -17.00
N VAL A 155 -2.53 6.26 -17.89
CA VAL A 155 -3.55 5.21 -17.88
C VAL A 155 -3.50 4.40 -16.59
N GLY A 156 -2.31 4.00 -16.14
CA GLY A 156 -2.14 3.27 -14.88
C GLY A 156 -2.66 4.05 -13.68
N LYS A 157 -2.41 5.36 -13.64
CA LYS A 157 -2.91 6.22 -12.55
C LYS A 157 -4.44 6.30 -12.56
N VAL A 158 -5.06 6.54 -13.71
CA VAL A 158 -6.53 6.60 -13.85
C VAL A 158 -7.16 5.26 -13.46
N MET A 159 -6.58 4.16 -13.89
CA MET A 159 -7.04 2.81 -13.49
C MET A 159 -6.98 2.63 -11.97
N MET A 160 -5.86 3.00 -11.33
CA MET A 160 -5.72 2.89 -9.88
C MET A 160 -6.70 3.77 -9.12
N ASP A 161 -6.99 4.97 -9.63
CA ASP A 161 -7.99 5.86 -9.04
C ASP A 161 -9.41 5.28 -9.14
N GLU A 162 -9.77 4.65 -10.27
CA GLU A 162 -11.08 3.98 -10.44
C GLU A 162 -11.24 2.76 -9.55
N ILE A 163 -10.22 1.90 -9.45
CA ILE A 163 -10.30 0.69 -8.63
C ILE A 163 -10.11 0.97 -7.12
N SER A 164 -9.70 2.18 -6.72
CA SER A 164 -9.44 2.51 -5.33
C SER A 164 -10.70 2.63 -4.48
N ASN A 165 -11.82 2.97 -5.08
CA ASN A 165 -13.06 3.26 -4.40
C ASN A 165 -14.23 2.49 -4.99
N GLU A 166 -15.04 1.88 -4.12
CA GLU A 166 -16.28 1.21 -4.49
C GLU A 166 -17.48 1.92 -3.90
N PRO A 167 -18.55 2.17 -4.72
CA PRO A 167 -19.81 2.65 -4.19
C PRO A 167 -20.51 1.52 -3.40
N VAL A 168 -20.77 1.74 -2.14
CA VAL A 168 -21.47 0.79 -1.27
C VAL A 168 -22.76 1.40 -0.75
N ILE A 169 -23.79 0.59 -0.65
CA ILE A 169 -25.05 0.98 -0.03
C ILE A 169 -24.97 0.62 1.46
N ASP A 170 -25.01 1.64 2.32
CA ASP A 170 -25.04 1.46 3.77
C ASP A 170 -26.34 0.76 4.21
N ARG A 171 -26.35 0.22 5.44
CA ARG A 171 -27.54 -0.43 6.06
C ARG A 171 -28.77 0.45 6.10
N HIS A 172 -28.61 1.75 5.97
CA HIS A 172 -29.68 2.75 5.91
C HIS A 172 -30.10 3.13 4.47
N GLY A 173 -29.57 2.45 3.44
CA GLY A 173 -29.90 2.72 2.03
C GLY A 173 -29.15 3.91 1.42
N ASN A 174 -28.21 4.53 2.13
CA ASN A 174 -27.43 5.64 1.59
C ASN A 174 -26.25 5.13 0.76
N LYS A 175 -25.98 5.78 -0.38
CA LYS A 175 -24.77 5.51 -1.17
C LYS A 175 -23.56 6.15 -0.48
N THR A 176 -22.66 5.33 0.00
CA THR A 176 -21.38 5.72 0.59
C THR A 176 -20.25 5.17 -0.27
N THR A 177 -19.07 5.80 -0.20
CA THR A 177 -17.87 5.32 -0.89
C THR A 177 -16.93 4.73 0.15
N GLN A 178 -16.46 3.51 -0.09
CA GLN A 178 -15.46 2.84 0.75
C GLN A 178 -14.21 2.47 -0.07
N GLU A 179 -13.09 2.21 0.61
CA GLU A 179 -11.90 1.65 -0.04
C GLU A 179 -12.24 0.29 -0.65
N SER A 180 -11.86 0.09 -1.90
CA SER A 180 -12.16 -1.12 -2.67
C SER A 180 -11.46 -2.36 -2.10
N PHE A 181 -12.13 -3.50 -2.18
CA PHE A 181 -11.58 -4.82 -1.90
C PHE A 181 -10.95 -5.47 -3.13
N ASN A 182 -10.73 -4.71 -4.21
CA ASN A 182 -10.05 -5.23 -5.39
C ASN A 182 -8.63 -5.70 -5.04
N SER A 183 -8.31 -6.95 -5.42
CA SER A 183 -7.03 -7.60 -5.08
C SER A 183 -5.80 -6.89 -5.66
N ILE A 184 -5.98 -6.09 -6.72
CA ILE A 184 -4.90 -5.31 -7.36
C ILE A 184 -4.62 -4.03 -6.55
N TYR A 185 -5.70 -3.42 -5.99
CA TYR A 185 -5.57 -2.22 -5.17
C TYR A 185 -4.97 -2.51 -3.81
N MET A 186 -5.34 -3.64 -3.19
CA MET A 186 -4.85 -4.08 -1.88
C MET A 186 -3.37 -4.48 -1.92
#